data_af875592cd6711ade0c560ee1a5b5f0f
#
_entry.id   af875592cd6711ade0c560ee1a5b5f0f
#
_cell.length_a   1.000
_cell.length_b   1.000
_cell.length_c   1.000
_cell.angle_alpha   90.00
_cell.angle_beta   90.00
_cell.angle_gamma   90.00
#
_symmetry.space_group_name_H-M   'P 1'
#
loop_
_entity.id
_entity.type
_entity.pdbx_description
1 polymer ?
#
loop_
_entity_poly.entity_id
_entity_poly.type
_entity_poly.pdbx_seq_one_letter_code
_entity_poly.pdbx_strand_id
1 'polypeptide(L)'
;MELQDLEAINAAGVPATFVNEKYGAHERNTFDIWLADSKKPTPLVIFIHGGGFIGGDKSRYYDSEDWPRLLEAGVSVATINYRYMNEPPYGILSSMNDSKRCLQYIRYNAEKYNIDKDRIACSGGSAGAGTSLWLAFSDDMAEPESDDPILRESTKISAAGAFVVQSTYDILRWADILGLPKEKSPEELLMIARAFGLKSAEGVDLYAQTAIRKELDFLGKMSAESAPFFVYNDKEAGIPTNADELQHHPLHAKALKDRAVEVGLEAVVYVPALGFEDMSGKDLVAFLLEKLAV
;
A
#
# COMPACT_ATOMS: atom_id res chain seq x y z
N MET A 1 10.40 12.32 -25.56
CA MET A 1 8.98 12.13 -25.86
C MET A 1 8.31 12.59 -24.57
N GLU A 2 7.84 13.82 -24.54
CA GLU A 2 7.09 14.37 -23.42
C GLU A 2 5.92 13.42 -23.17
N LEU A 3 5.74 13.00 -21.92
CA LEU A 3 4.53 12.32 -21.48
C LEU A 3 3.42 13.37 -21.62
N GLN A 4 2.82 13.41 -22.81
CA GLN A 4 1.62 14.17 -23.06
C GLN A 4 0.57 13.67 -22.07
N ASP A 5 -0.11 14.62 -21.46
CA ASP A 5 -1.27 14.47 -20.61
C ASP A 5 -2.19 13.36 -21.12
N LEU A 6 -1.95 12.14 -20.66
CA LEU A 6 -2.96 11.09 -20.71
C LEU A 6 -4.09 11.68 -19.88
N GLU A 7 -5.18 12.06 -20.53
CA GLU A 7 -6.39 12.42 -19.83
C GLU A 7 -6.66 11.33 -18.81
N ALA A 8 -6.71 11.69 -17.53
CA ALA A 8 -6.97 10.74 -16.45
C ALA A 8 -8.44 10.30 -16.56
N ILE A 9 -8.70 9.32 -17.41
CA ILE A 9 -10.03 8.75 -17.68
C ILE A 9 -10.07 7.34 -17.11
N ASN A 10 -11.11 7.01 -16.33
CA ASN A 10 -11.27 5.68 -15.76
C ASN A 10 -11.85 4.69 -16.79
N ALA A 11 -11.94 3.40 -16.44
CA ALA A 11 -12.46 2.33 -17.29
C ALA A 11 -13.89 2.57 -17.82
N ALA A 12 -14.69 3.39 -17.14
CA ALA A 12 -16.03 3.77 -17.58
C ALA A 12 -16.04 5.03 -18.49
N GLY A 13 -14.88 5.55 -18.88
CA GLY A 13 -14.75 6.76 -19.69
C GLY A 13 -15.01 8.06 -18.93
N VAL A 14 -14.98 8.04 -17.60
CA VAL A 14 -15.21 9.23 -16.75
C VAL A 14 -13.88 9.87 -16.43
N PRO A 15 -13.69 11.18 -16.74
CA PRO A 15 -12.47 11.90 -16.41
C PRO A 15 -12.35 12.14 -14.89
N ALA A 16 -11.11 12.22 -14.40
CA ALA A 16 -10.84 12.59 -13.02
C ALA A 16 -11.37 14.00 -12.72
N THR A 17 -11.89 14.18 -11.52
CA THR A 17 -12.37 15.49 -11.06
C THR A 17 -11.20 16.46 -10.84
N PHE A 18 -10.09 15.97 -10.32
CA PHE A 18 -8.84 16.71 -10.19
C PHE A 18 -7.68 15.83 -10.65
N VAL A 19 -6.78 16.42 -11.42
CA VAL A 19 -5.63 15.74 -12.05
C VAL A 19 -4.34 16.38 -11.59
N ASN A 20 -3.32 15.56 -11.29
CA ASN A 20 -1.98 16.02 -10.91
C ASN A 20 -1.95 16.98 -9.70
N GLU A 21 -2.89 16.80 -8.76
CA GLU A 21 -2.90 17.53 -7.50
C GLU A 21 -1.60 17.28 -6.72
N LYS A 22 -0.93 18.34 -6.29
CA LYS A 22 0.35 18.26 -5.57
C LYS A 22 0.12 18.09 -4.07
N TYR A 23 0.72 17.05 -3.46
CA TYR A 23 0.69 16.84 -2.01
C TYR A 23 2.05 17.02 -1.32
N GLY A 24 3.11 17.26 -2.09
CA GLY A 24 4.48 17.48 -1.60
C GLY A 24 5.37 18.17 -2.61
N ALA A 25 6.63 18.37 -2.22
CA ALA A 25 7.61 19.12 -3.03
C ALA A 25 8.25 18.29 -4.16
N HIS A 26 8.26 16.96 -4.05
CA HIS A 26 8.85 16.09 -5.05
C HIS A 26 8.00 16.09 -6.33
N GLU A 27 8.61 15.97 -7.51
CA GLU A 27 7.89 16.00 -8.78
C GLU A 27 6.82 14.90 -8.86
N ARG A 28 7.09 13.71 -8.31
CA ARG A 28 6.16 12.60 -8.24
C ARG A 28 5.13 12.69 -7.11
N ASN A 29 5.19 13.70 -6.23
CA ASN A 29 4.17 13.88 -5.20
C ASN A 29 2.87 14.42 -5.78
N THR A 30 2.21 13.62 -6.60
CA THR A 30 0.96 13.94 -7.29
C THR A 30 -0.08 12.84 -7.10
N PHE A 31 -1.35 13.21 -7.17
CA PHE A 31 -2.47 12.28 -7.23
C PHE A 31 -3.55 12.76 -8.18
N ASP A 32 -4.40 11.84 -8.62
CA ASP A 32 -5.64 12.12 -9.31
C ASP A 32 -6.80 11.60 -8.48
N ILE A 33 -7.94 12.25 -8.57
CA ILE A 33 -9.11 11.88 -7.78
C ILE A 33 -10.40 12.00 -8.61
N TRP A 34 -11.25 10.98 -8.53
CA TRP A 34 -12.61 10.92 -9.03
C TRP A 34 -13.55 11.02 -7.84
N LEU A 35 -14.34 12.07 -7.80
CA LEU A 35 -15.30 12.29 -6.73
C LEU A 35 -16.63 11.62 -7.08
N ALA A 36 -17.18 10.86 -6.15
CA ALA A 36 -18.54 10.36 -6.28
C ALA A 36 -19.55 11.51 -6.22
N ASP A 37 -20.64 11.39 -6.98
CA ASP A 37 -21.69 12.42 -7.01
C ASP A 37 -22.50 12.40 -5.69
N SER A 38 -22.22 13.36 -4.83
CA SER A 38 -22.85 13.47 -3.51
C SER A 38 -22.82 14.91 -2.98
N LYS A 39 -23.93 15.29 -2.33
CA LYS A 39 -24.01 16.55 -1.56
C LYS A 39 -23.43 16.44 -0.15
N LYS A 40 -23.13 15.22 0.31
CA LYS A 40 -22.51 14.95 1.61
C LYS A 40 -21.08 14.45 1.39
N PRO A 41 -20.19 14.62 2.36
CA PRO A 41 -18.86 14.03 2.29
C PRO A 41 -18.90 12.53 2.02
N THR A 42 -18.10 12.08 1.06
CA THR A 42 -18.05 10.69 0.61
C THR A 42 -16.87 9.94 1.21
N PRO A 43 -16.97 8.63 1.46
CA PRO A 43 -15.80 7.81 1.72
C PRO A 43 -14.81 7.86 0.56
N LEU A 44 -13.56 7.49 0.83
CA LEU A 44 -12.49 7.47 -0.18
C LEU A 44 -11.72 6.14 -0.16
N VAL A 45 -11.39 5.63 -1.35
CA VAL A 45 -10.36 4.60 -1.51
C VAL A 45 -9.16 5.20 -2.25
N ILE A 46 -7.97 5.09 -1.65
CA ILE A 46 -6.71 5.52 -2.26
C ILE A 46 -5.99 4.29 -2.82
N PHE A 47 -5.76 4.27 -4.14
CA PHE A 47 -5.00 3.23 -4.81
C PHE A 47 -3.53 3.63 -4.94
N ILE A 48 -2.64 2.74 -4.48
CA ILE A 48 -1.19 2.92 -4.45
C ILE A 48 -0.56 1.91 -5.41
N HIS A 49 0.15 2.41 -6.43
CA HIS A 49 0.71 1.53 -7.46
C HIS A 49 1.87 0.66 -6.95
N GLY A 50 2.06 -0.50 -7.62
CA GLY A 50 3.21 -1.36 -7.46
C GLY A 50 4.42 -0.87 -8.26
N GLY A 51 5.40 -1.77 -8.46
CA GLY A 51 6.62 -1.50 -9.23
C GLY A 51 7.89 -1.51 -8.37
N GLY A 52 7.89 -2.24 -7.24
CA GLY A 52 9.06 -2.46 -6.38
C GLY A 52 9.67 -1.18 -5.81
N PHE A 53 8.92 -0.09 -5.75
CA PHE A 53 9.39 1.25 -5.38
C PHE A 53 10.46 1.86 -6.31
N ILE A 54 10.67 1.30 -7.48
CA ILE A 54 11.63 1.78 -8.49
C ILE A 54 10.98 2.10 -9.83
N GLY A 55 9.68 1.87 -9.96
CA GLY A 55 8.89 2.10 -11.17
C GLY A 55 7.40 2.15 -10.89
N GLY A 56 6.61 2.28 -11.94
CA GLY A 56 5.16 2.37 -11.86
C GLY A 56 4.65 3.81 -11.91
N ASP A 57 3.34 3.92 -12.08
CA ASP A 57 2.65 5.21 -12.15
C ASP A 57 1.20 5.06 -11.69
N LYS A 58 0.61 6.14 -11.19
CA LYS A 58 -0.77 6.24 -10.75
C LYS A 58 -1.79 5.84 -11.83
N SER A 59 -1.46 6.05 -13.09
CA SER A 59 -2.28 5.69 -14.25
C SER A 59 -2.53 4.17 -14.38
N ARG A 60 -1.75 3.34 -13.68
CA ARG A 60 -1.91 1.88 -13.68
C ARG A 60 -3.33 1.42 -13.30
N TYR A 61 -4.03 2.23 -12.54
CA TYR A 61 -5.38 1.90 -12.06
C TYR A 61 -6.50 2.52 -12.86
N TYR A 62 -6.22 3.34 -13.88
CA TYR A 62 -7.28 3.99 -14.66
C TYR A 62 -8.25 2.98 -15.32
N ASP A 63 -7.73 1.83 -15.74
CA ASP A 63 -8.54 0.76 -16.35
C ASP A 63 -9.09 -0.24 -15.32
N SER A 64 -9.08 0.09 -14.02
CA SER A 64 -9.62 -0.80 -12.99
C SER A 64 -11.13 -0.92 -13.08
N GLU A 65 -11.64 -2.14 -13.18
CA GLU A 65 -13.07 -2.45 -13.18
C GLU A 65 -13.74 -2.21 -11.80
N ASP A 66 -12.94 -2.13 -10.73
CA ASP A 66 -13.46 -1.86 -9.38
C ASP A 66 -13.92 -0.40 -9.21
N TRP A 67 -13.31 0.55 -9.94
CA TRP A 67 -13.57 1.97 -9.74
C TRP A 67 -14.99 2.40 -10.10
N PRO A 68 -15.57 1.99 -11.25
CA PRO A 68 -16.97 2.29 -11.53
C PRO A 68 -17.90 1.80 -10.42
N ARG A 69 -17.67 0.60 -9.89
CA ARG A 69 -18.48 0.02 -8.80
C ARG A 69 -18.39 0.82 -7.52
N LEU A 70 -17.19 1.32 -7.15
CA LEU A 70 -17.00 2.17 -5.99
C LEU A 70 -17.69 3.52 -6.17
N LEU A 71 -17.50 4.18 -7.32
CA LEU A 71 -18.13 5.47 -7.62
C LEU A 71 -19.67 5.40 -7.64
N GLU A 72 -20.23 4.36 -8.25
CA GLU A 72 -21.67 4.08 -8.26
C GLU A 72 -22.23 3.85 -6.86
N ALA A 73 -21.44 3.25 -5.96
CA ALA A 73 -21.80 3.08 -4.56
C ALA A 73 -21.59 4.36 -3.70
N GLY A 74 -21.16 5.48 -4.30
CA GLY A 74 -20.96 6.73 -3.59
C GLY A 74 -19.61 6.84 -2.89
N VAL A 75 -18.62 6.05 -3.28
CA VAL A 75 -17.23 6.10 -2.75
C VAL A 75 -16.34 6.80 -3.76
N SER A 76 -15.67 7.86 -3.38
CA SER A 76 -14.66 8.52 -4.19
C SER A 76 -13.39 7.69 -4.30
N VAL A 77 -12.64 7.87 -5.38
CA VAL A 77 -11.44 7.08 -5.69
C VAL A 77 -10.28 8.01 -6.01
N ALA A 78 -9.10 7.75 -5.45
CA ALA A 78 -7.86 8.44 -5.80
C ALA A 78 -6.77 7.43 -6.15
N THR A 79 -5.82 7.87 -6.99
CA THR A 79 -4.60 7.14 -7.26
C THR A 79 -3.40 8.06 -7.16
N ILE A 80 -2.30 7.57 -6.60
CA ILE A 80 -1.17 8.39 -6.21
C ILE A 80 0.13 7.95 -6.87
N ASN A 81 1.00 8.93 -7.13
CA ASN A 81 2.42 8.71 -7.35
C ASN A 81 3.20 9.03 -6.08
N TYR A 82 4.31 8.34 -5.86
CA TYR A 82 5.27 8.56 -4.78
C TYR A 82 6.69 8.56 -5.37
N ARG A 83 7.69 9.18 -4.68
CA ARG A 83 9.10 9.11 -5.12
C ARG A 83 9.59 7.68 -5.11
N TYR A 84 10.53 7.37 -5.96
CA TYR A 84 11.15 6.06 -5.97
C TYR A 84 12.22 5.92 -4.88
N MET A 85 12.46 4.69 -4.41
CA MET A 85 13.40 4.43 -3.32
C MET A 85 14.87 4.69 -3.70
N ASN A 86 15.18 4.83 -4.99
CA ASN A 86 16.49 5.18 -5.51
C ASN A 86 16.72 6.70 -5.65
N GLU A 87 15.80 7.51 -5.14
CA GLU A 87 15.87 8.96 -5.06
C GLU A 87 16.02 9.41 -3.59
N PRO A 88 16.73 10.55 -3.31
CA PRO A 88 16.87 11.04 -1.94
C PRO A 88 15.54 11.48 -1.29
N PRO A 89 15.32 11.19 0.00
CA PRO A 89 16.08 10.27 0.83
C PRO A 89 15.85 8.83 0.38
N TYR A 90 16.93 8.06 0.28
CA TYR A 90 16.89 6.70 -0.28
C TYR A 90 16.12 5.71 0.60
N GLY A 91 15.67 4.60 -0.01
CA GLY A 91 15.05 3.46 0.68
C GLY A 91 13.52 3.43 0.58
N ILE A 92 12.97 2.27 0.86
CA ILE A 92 11.51 1.99 0.77
C ILE A 92 10.70 2.95 1.64
N LEU A 93 11.21 3.27 2.83
CA LEU A 93 10.49 4.12 3.79
C LEU A 93 10.22 5.52 3.24
N SER A 94 11.08 6.05 2.34
CA SER A 94 10.84 7.35 1.72
C SER A 94 9.59 7.34 0.81
N SER A 95 9.41 6.26 0.04
CA SER A 95 8.25 6.06 -0.82
C SER A 95 6.96 5.84 0.00
N MET A 96 7.06 5.07 1.08
CA MET A 96 5.94 4.84 2.01
C MET A 96 5.52 6.13 2.73
N ASN A 97 6.49 6.95 3.16
CA ASN A 97 6.21 8.26 3.78
C ASN A 97 5.57 9.25 2.82
N ASP A 98 5.90 9.21 1.53
CA ASP A 98 5.18 10.01 0.52
C ASP A 98 3.72 9.58 0.43
N SER A 99 3.44 8.27 0.43
CA SER A 99 2.07 7.73 0.41
C SER A 99 1.31 8.12 1.69
N LYS A 100 1.96 8.03 2.86
CA LYS A 100 1.43 8.53 4.15
C LYS A 100 1.07 10.02 4.05
N ARG A 101 2.00 10.83 3.53
CA ARG A 101 1.77 12.26 3.37
C ARG A 101 0.60 12.57 2.42
N CYS A 102 0.43 11.79 1.35
CA CYS A 102 -0.71 11.96 0.44
C CYS A 102 -2.05 11.72 1.17
N LEU A 103 -2.14 10.65 1.97
CA LEU A 103 -3.30 10.39 2.82
C LEU A 103 -3.57 11.58 3.76
N GLN A 104 -2.56 12.07 4.47
CA GLN A 104 -2.68 13.22 5.38
C GLN A 104 -3.06 14.50 4.61
N TYR A 105 -2.51 14.73 3.41
CA TYR A 105 -2.85 15.88 2.57
C TYR A 105 -4.32 15.86 2.13
N ILE A 106 -4.82 14.73 1.68
CA ILE A 106 -6.23 14.59 1.29
C ILE A 106 -7.13 14.80 2.51
N ARG A 107 -6.75 14.27 3.68
CA ARG A 107 -7.49 14.43 4.94
C ARG A 107 -7.51 15.89 5.39
N TYR A 108 -6.39 16.60 5.33
CA TYR A 108 -6.30 18.02 5.62
C TYR A 108 -7.19 18.87 4.68
N ASN A 109 -7.30 18.46 3.41
CA ASN A 109 -8.11 19.14 2.40
C ASN A 109 -9.47 18.44 2.16
N ALA A 110 -9.98 17.69 3.12
CA ALA A 110 -11.18 16.87 2.96
C ALA A 110 -12.41 17.70 2.55
N GLU A 111 -12.54 18.92 3.05
CA GLU A 111 -13.61 19.84 2.68
C GLU A 111 -13.53 20.24 1.18
N LYS A 112 -12.32 20.52 0.66
CA LYS A 112 -12.10 20.83 -0.76
C LYS A 112 -12.59 19.70 -1.67
N TYR A 113 -12.36 18.46 -1.27
CA TYR A 113 -12.66 17.26 -2.05
C TYR A 113 -14.00 16.62 -1.67
N ASN A 114 -14.77 17.21 -0.77
CA ASN A 114 -16.02 16.63 -0.27
C ASN A 114 -15.82 15.18 0.22
N ILE A 115 -14.72 14.92 0.95
CA ILE A 115 -14.36 13.61 1.49
C ILE A 115 -14.68 13.55 2.98
N ASP A 116 -15.24 12.42 3.40
CA ASP A 116 -15.35 12.05 4.81
C ASP A 116 -13.99 11.54 5.29
N LYS A 117 -13.27 12.38 6.03
CA LYS A 117 -11.91 12.12 6.49
C LYS A 117 -11.79 10.93 7.45
N ASP A 118 -12.90 10.47 8.03
CA ASP A 118 -12.92 9.33 8.96
C ASP A 118 -13.22 8.00 8.24
N ARG A 119 -13.58 8.03 6.96
CA ARG A 119 -13.87 6.87 6.12
C ARG A 119 -12.96 6.80 4.89
N ILE A 120 -11.66 6.53 5.14
CA ILE A 120 -10.65 6.38 4.09
C ILE A 120 -10.04 4.98 4.16
N ALA A 121 -9.99 4.29 3.04
CA ALA A 121 -9.28 3.02 2.86
C ALA A 121 -8.12 3.17 1.86
N CYS A 122 -7.13 2.28 1.94
CA CYS A 122 -6.05 2.19 0.97
C CYS A 122 -6.03 0.81 0.31
N SER A 123 -5.69 0.75 -0.97
CA SER A 123 -5.52 -0.51 -1.68
C SER A 123 -4.37 -0.44 -2.68
N GLY A 124 -3.80 -1.59 -3.05
CA GLY A 124 -2.77 -1.61 -4.07
C GLY A 124 -2.25 -3.00 -4.39
N GLY A 125 -1.33 -3.07 -5.36
CA GLY A 125 -0.61 -4.28 -5.74
C GLY A 125 0.88 -4.21 -5.37
N SER A 126 1.48 -5.34 -4.97
CA SER A 126 2.91 -5.45 -4.69
C SER A 126 3.41 -4.34 -3.73
N ALA A 127 4.28 -3.43 -4.16
CA ALA A 127 4.76 -2.30 -3.36
C ALA A 127 3.62 -1.45 -2.77
N GLY A 128 2.56 -1.20 -3.54
CA GLY A 128 1.38 -0.47 -3.07
C GLY A 128 0.55 -1.27 -2.07
N ALA A 129 0.48 -2.59 -2.23
CA ALA A 129 -0.20 -3.48 -1.28
C ALA A 129 0.46 -3.44 0.10
N GLY A 130 1.78 -3.62 0.15
CA GLY A 130 2.52 -3.56 1.41
C GLY A 130 2.48 -2.18 2.05
N THR A 131 2.47 -1.10 1.26
CA THR A 131 2.29 0.26 1.77
C THR A 131 0.90 0.44 2.40
N SER A 132 -0.15 -0.10 1.78
CA SER A 132 -1.52 -0.09 2.33
C SER A 132 -1.60 -0.86 3.65
N LEU A 133 -0.96 -2.04 3.73
CA LEU A 133 -0.90 -2.82 4.98
C LEU A 133 -0.04 -2.16 6.06
N TRP A 134 1.06 -1.48 5.68
CA TRP A 134 1.86 -0.70 6.63
C TRP A 134 1.04 0.42 7.28
N LEU A 135 0.23 1.15 6.49
CA LEU A 135 -0.71 2.14 7.03
C LEU A 135 -1.77 1.49 7.93
N ALA A 136 -2.30 0.32 7.54
CA ALA A 136 -3.32 -0.40 8.29
C ALA A 136 -2.84 -0.89 9.66
N PHE A 137 -1.58 -1.34 9.74
CA PHE A 137 -1.04 -2.01 10.93
C PHE A 137 -0.16 -1.11 11.80
N SER A 138 0.25 0.06 11.31
CA SER A 138 0.98 1.04 12.13
C SER A 138 0.04 1.75 13.12
N ASP A 139 0.60 2.16 14.25
CA ASP A 139 -0.04 3.15 15.10
C ASP A 139 -0.28 4.45 14.33
N ASP A 140 -1.08 5.35 14.89
CA ASP A 140 -1.25 6.66 14.27
C ASP A 140 0.08 7.41 14.23
N MET A 141 0.53 7.73 13.02
CA MET A 141 1.81 8.42 12.77
C MET A 141 1.60 9.94 12.60
N ALA A 142 0.50 10.49 13.09
CA ALA A 142 0.30 11.93 13.17
C ALA A 142 1.37 12.58 14.04
N GLU A 143 1.75 13.80 13.69
CA GLU A 143 2.71 14.62 14.43
C GLU A 143 2.00 15.87 14.95
N PRO A 144 1.27 15.81 16.08
CA PRO A 144 0.38 16.90 16.53
C PRO A 144 1.09 18.25 16.73
N GLU A 145 2.38 18.22 17.09
CA GLU A 145 3.20 19.42 17.34
C GLU A 145 3.98 19.88 16.11
N SER A 146 3.76 19.27 14.93
CA SER A 146 4.46 19.68 13.70
C SER A 146 4.06 21.08 13.25
N ASP A 147 5.01 21.86 12.74
CA ASP A 147 4.75 23.14 12.08
C ASP A 147 4.00 22.97 10.75
N ASP A 148 4.12 21.79 10.11
CA ASP A 148 3.35 21.44 8.92
C ASP A 148 1.96 20.89 9.33
N PRO A 149 0.86 21.63 9.06
CA PRO A 149 -0.47 21.19 9.46
C PRO A 149 -0.92 19.88 8.83
N ILE A 150 -0.35 19.50 7.67
CA ILE A 150 -0.64 18.23 7.01
C ILE A 150 -0.17 17.06 7.87
N LEU A 151 1.00 17.16 8.49
CA LEU A 151 1.56 16.10 9.33
C LEU A 151 0.78 15.90 10.65
N ARG A 152 -0.07 16.85 11.04
CA ARG A 152 -0.95 16.72 12.21
C ARG A 152 -2.16 15.83 11.95
N GLU A 153 -2.51 15.58 10.69
CA GLU A 153 -3.64 14.72 10.36
C GLU A 153 -3.32 13.25 10.65
N SER A 154 -4.33 12.52 11.12
CA SER A 154 -4.23 11.08 11.41
C SER A 154 -3.82 10.29 10.18
N THR A 155 -3.09 9.20 10.38
CA THR A 155 -2.71 8.23 9.34
C THR A 155 -3.55 6.95 9.40
N LYS A 156 -4.48 6.84 10.34
CA LYS A 156 -5.36 5.67 10.46
C LYS A 156 -6.27 5.56 9.23
N ILE A 157 -6.48 4.33 8.79
CA ILE A 157 -7.40 4.01 7.69
C ILE A 157 -8.47 3.02 8.15
N SER A 158 -9.60 2.98 7.46
CA SER A 158 -10.73 2.11 7.79
C SER A 158 -10.50 0.66 7.36
N ALA A 159 -9.75 0.45 6.28
CA ALA A 159 -9.43 -0.88 5.76
C ALA A 159 -8.27 -0.83 4.77
N ALA A 160 -7.64 -1.98 4.52
CA ALA A 160 -6.65 -2.14 3.46
C ALA A 160 -6.99 -3.26 2.48
N GLY A 161 -6.73 -3.03 1.17
CA GLY A 161 -6.76 -4.04 0.12
C GLY A 161 -5.35 -4.34 -0.41
N ALA A 162 -5.00 -5.61 -0.60
CA ALA A 162 -3.65 -6.00 -0.97
C ALA A 162 -3.64 -7.14 -2.00
N PHE A 163 -3.02 -6.90 -3.15
CA PHE A 163 -2.84 -7.90 -4.22
C PHE A 163 -1.37 -8.28 -4.35
N VAL A 164 -1.08 -9.58 -4.43
CA VAL A 164 0.27 -10.16 -4.60
C VAL A 164 1.31 -9.51 -3.67
N VAL A 165 0.97 -9.40 -2.41
CA VAL A 165 1.69 -8.64 -1.39
C VAL A 165 2.88 -9.40 -0.79
N GLN A 166 3.88 -8.65 -0.32
CA GLN A 166 4.89 -9.11 0.64
C GLN A 166 4.33 -8.98 2.06
N SER A 167 4.64 -9.93 2.95
CA SER A 167 4.16 -9.88 4.34
C SER A 167 4.86 -8.83 5.21
N THR A 168 6.04 -8.41 4.80
CA THR A 168 6.88 -7.43 5.48
C THR A 168 7.91 -6.86 4.51
N TYR A 169 8.37 -5.62 4.74
CA TYR A 169 9.52 -5.05 4.04
C TYR A 169 10.83 -5.17 4.84
N ASP A 170 10.83 -5.79 6.02
CA ASP A 170 12.05 -6.35 6.59
C ASP A 170 12.43 -7.63 5.79
N ILE A 171 13.08 -7.42 4.64
CA ILE A 171 13.41 -8.49 3.67
C ILE A 171 14.25 -9.61 4.30
N LEU A 172 14.99 -9.32 5.37
CA LEU A 172 15.76 -10.34 6.09
C LEU A 172 14.88 -11.42 6.74
N ARG A 173 13.59 -11.15 6.97
CA ARG A 173 12.62 -12.12 7.49
C ARG A 173 12.08 -13.07 6.43
N TRP A 174 12.23 -12.76 5.14
CA TRP A 174 11.60 -13.56 4.07
C TRP A 174 12.09 -15.00 4.05
N ALA A 175 13.38 -15.23 4.34
CA ALA A 175 13.91 -16.60 4.41
C ALA A 175 13.18 -17.46 5.45
N ASP A 176 12.92 -16.92 6.64
CA ASP A 176 12.19 -17.63 7.68
C ASP A 176 10.71 -17.82 7.30
N ILE A 177 10.08 -16.81 6.70
CA ILE A 177 8.65 -16.85 6.27
C ILE A 177 8.44 -17.88 5.16
N LEU A 178 9.38 -17.96 4.22
CA LEU A 178 9.28 -18.84 3.05
C LEU A 178 9.94 -20.21 3.24
N GLY A 179 10.60 -20.44 4.39
CA GLY A 179 11.33 -21.68 4.64
C GLY A 179 12.57 -21.84 3.73
N LEU A 180 13.21 -20.76 3.34
CA LEU A 180 14.37 -20.73 2.45
C LEU A 180 15.69 -20.65 3.23
N PRO A 181 16.83 -20.99 2.59
CA PRO A 181 18.16 -20.77 3.15
C PRO A 181 18.36 -19.28 3.55
N LYS A 182 19.11 -19.07 4.65
CA LYS A 182 19.37 -17.70 5.15
C LYS A 182 20.56 -17.03 4.47
N GLU A 183 21.41 -17.83 3.83
CA GLU A 183 22.54 -17.33 3.08
C GLU A 183 22.04 -16.45 1.91
N LYS A 184 22.63 -15.27 1.79
CA LYS A 184 22.27 -14.29 0.77
C LYS A 184 23.39 -14.11 -0.23
N SER A 185 23.03 -14.05 -1.52
CA SER A 185 23.97 -13.65 -2.54
C SER A 185 24.39 -12.18 -2.38
N PRO A 186 25.51 -11.74 -2.95
CA PRO A 186 25.90 -10.33 -2.96
C PRO A 186 24.83 -9.41 -3.55
N GLU A 187 24.11 -9.88 -4.57
CA GLU A 187 23.03 -9.17 -5.23
C GLU A 187 21.82 -8.98 -4.30
N GLU A 188 21.44 -10.01 -3.56
CA GLU A 188 20.38 -9.94 -2.56
C GLU A 188 20.75 -8.99 -1.41
N LEU A 189 21.99 -9.03 -0.93
CA LEU A 189 22.46 -8.11 0.11
C LEU A 189 22.45 -6.67 -0.37
N LEU A 190 22.82 -6.41 -1.63
CA LEU A 190 22.73 -5.06 -2.21
C LEU A 190 21.28 -4.60 -2.34
N MET A 191 20.36 -5.48 -2.73
CA MET A 191 18.93 -5.17 -2.81
C MET A 191 18.40 -4.80 -1.41
N ILE A 192 18.73 -5.56 -0.39
CA ILE A 192 18.32 -5.29 0.99
C ILE A 192 18.91 -3.96 1.48
N ALA A 193 20.19 -3.71 1.23
CA ALA A 193 20.83 -2.45 1.58
C ALA A 193 20.10 -1.25 0.95
N ARG A 194 19.79 -1.32 -0.33
CA ARG A 194 19.03 -0.28 -1.04
C ARG A 194 17.63 -0.09 -0.47
N ALA A 195 16.94 -1.19 -0.17
CA ALA A 195 15.61 -1.13 0.48
C ALA A 195 15.67 -0.41 1.83
N PHE A 196 16.77 -0.58 2.58
CA PHE A 196 17.01 0.13 3.85
C PHE A 196 17.57 1.55 3.67
N GLY A 197 17.74 2.04 2.45
CA GLY A 197 18.27 3.38 2.17
C GLY A 197 19.80 3.48 2.23
N LEU A 198 20.49 2.35 2.18
CA LEU A 198 21.95 2.29 2.19
C LEU A 198 22.50 2.22 0.77
N LYS A 199 23.66 2.85 0.53
CA LYS A 199 24.28 2.87 -0.81
C LYS A 199 24.99 1.58 -1.18
N SER A 200 25.45 0.82 -0.17
CA SER A 200 26.22 -0.42 -0.33
C SER A 200 25.90 -1.37 0.83
N ALA A 201 26.06 -2.67 0.60
CA ALA A 201 26.04 -3.69 1.63
C ALA A 201 27.46 -3.98 2.20
N GLU A 202 28.51 -3.47 1.53
CA GLU A 202 29.89 -3.73 1.92
C GLU A 202 30.21 -3.12 3.27
N GLY A 203 30.72 -3.94 4.20
CA GLY A 203 31.09 -3.52 5.56
C GLY A 203 29.90 -3.08 6.43
N VAL A 204 28.66 -3.28 5.98
CA VAL A 204 27.45 -2.92 6.74
C VAL A 204 26.83 -4.18 7.33
N ASP A 205 26.64 -4.18 8.65
CA ASP A 205 25.82 -5.19 9.30
C ASP A 205 24.33 -4.84 9.09
N LEU A 206 23.68 -5.50 8.13
CA LEU A 206 22.27 -5.29 7.84
C LEU A 206 21.36 -5.76 8.98
N TYR A 207 21.79 -6.72 9.78
CA TYR A 207 21.04 -7.19 10.95
C TYR A 207 21.04 -6.20 12.10
N ALA A 208 22.07 -5.33 12.17
CA ALA A 208 22.15 -4.25 13.14
C ALA A 208 21.25 -3.05 12.82
N GLN A 209 20.64 -3.00 11.62
CA GLN A 209 19.73 -1.91 11.21
C GLN A 209 18.35 -2.01 11.87
N THR A 210 18.32 -2.13 13.20
CA THR A 210 17.12 -2.51 13.96
C THR A 210 16.00 -1.48 13.87
N ALA A 211 16.31 -0.18 13.78
CA ALA A 211 15.30 0.88 13.68
C ALA A 211 14.53 0.80 12.35
N ILE A 212 15.25 0.75 11.21
CA ILE A 212 14.62 0.68 9.89
C ILE A 212 13.88 -0.66 9.70
N ARG A 213 14.46 -1.76 10.16
CA ARG A 213 13.83 -3.09 10.11
C ARG A 213 12.51 -3.11 10.87
N LYS A 214 12.50 -2.58 12.10
CA LYS A 214 11.27 -2.46 12.91
C LYS A 214 10.21 -1.62 12.22
N GLU A 215 10.62 -0.53 11.55
CA GLU A 215 9.69 0.33 10.84
C GLU A 215 9.08 -0.36 9.60
N LEU A 216 9.88 -1.14 8.88
CA LEU A 216 9.47 -1.88 7.69
C LEU A 216 8.73 -3.19 8.00
N ASP A 217 8.76 -3.67 9.25
CA ASP A 217 8.11 -4.93 9.67
C ASP A 217 6.64 -4.71 10.06
N PHE A 218 5.81 -4.40 9.07
CA PHE A 218 4.38 -4.23 9.32
C PHE A 218 3.67 -5.53 9.74
N LEU A 219 4.18 -6.72 9.36
CA LEU A 219 3.66 -7.98 9.90
C LEU A 219 3.80 -8.03 11.43
N GLY A 220 4.95 -7.59 11.95
CA GLY A 220 5.21 -7.53 13.39
C GLY A 220 4.39 -6.45 14.12
N LYS A 221 3.97 -5.39 13.42
CA LYS A 221 3.12 -4.32 13.97
C LYS A 221 1.65 -4.72 14.08
N MET A 222 1.19 -5.76 13.36
CA MET A 222 -0.22 -6.15 13.32
C MET A 222 -0.73 -6.53 14.72
N SER A 223 -1.84 -5.91 15.13
CA SER A 223 -2.54 -6.10 16.41
C SER A 223 -4.05 -6.23 16.19
N ALA A 224 -4.80 -6.49 17.25
CA ALA A 224 -6.28 -6.54 17.20
C ALA A 224 -6.92 -5.19 16.87
N GLU A 225 -6.21 -4.07 17.13
CA GLU A 225 -6.65 -2.70 16.87
C GLU A 225 -6.25 -2.20 15.47
N SER A 226 -5.53 -3.01 14.71
CA SER A 226 -5.17 -2.70 13.31
C SER A 226 -6.43 -2.64 12.43
N ALA A 227 -6.34 -1.92 11.32
CA ALA A 227 -7.45 -1.91 10.36
C ALA A 227 -7.62 -3.28 9.69
N PRO A 228 -8.86 -3.75 9.49
CA PRO A 228 -9.14 -5.00 8.77
C PRO A 228 -8.60 -4.95 7.34
N PHE A 229 -8.31 -6.12 6.77
CA PHE A 229 -7.68 -6.16 5.46
C PHE A 229 -8.19 -7.29 4.55
N PHE A 230 -8.08 -7.03 3.25
CA PHE A 230 -8.33 -7.99 2.18
C PHE A 230 -7.01 -8.35 1.50
N VAL A 231 -6.76 -9.64 1.24
CA VAL A 231 -5.61 -10.12 0.47
C VAL A 231 -6.06 -11.07 -0.63
N TYR A 232 -5.56 -10.86 -1.83
CA TYR A 232 -5.65 -11.80 -2.93
C TYR A 232 -4.26 -12.08 -3.50
N ASN A 233 -3.90 -13.36 -3.64
CA ASN A 233 -2.66 -13.79 -4.27
C ASN A 233 -2.91 -15.04 -5.12
N ASP A 234 -2.77 -14.89 -6.44
CA ASP A 234 -2.98 -15.93 -7.45
C ASP A 234 -1.68 -16.59 -7.95
N LYS A 235 -0.55 -16.29 -7.30
CA LYS A 235 0.75 -16.85 -7.70
C LYS A 235 0.89 -18.31 -7.28
N GLU A 236 1.71 -19.04 -8.05
CA GLU A 236 2.01 -20.45 -7.78
C GLU A 236 2.89 -20.62 -6.53
N ALA A 237 2.62 -21.68 -5.75
CA ALA A 237 3.38 -22.03 -4.56
C ALA A 237 4.48 -23.04 -4.94
N GLY A 238 5.63 -22.56 -5.33
CA GLY A 238 6.80 -23.37 -5.66
C GLY A 238 8.07 -22.87 -4.97
N ILE A 239 9.21 -23.51 -5.23
CA ILE A 239 10.51 -22.95 -4.82
C ILE A 239 10.79 -21.76 -5.73
N PRO A 240 10.93 -20.53 -5.20
CA PRO A 240 11.16 -19.37 -6.05
C PRO A 240 12.51 -19.46 -6.78
N THR A 241 12.49 -19.22 -8.08
CA THR A 241 13.66 -19.29 -8.97
C THR A 241 14.16 -17.89 -9.39
N ASN A 242 13.39 -16.86 -9.10
CA ASN A 242 13.69 -15.47 -9.44
C ASN A 242 13.11 -14.50 -8.39
N ALA A 243 13.48 -13.23 -8.52
CA ALA A 243 13.07 -12.20 -7.56
C ALA A 243 11.54 -11.96 -7.55
N ASP A 244 10.85 -12.08 -8.68
CA ASP A 244 9.40 -11.88 -8.75
C ASP A 244 8.66 -12.99 -7.98
N GLU A 245 9.02 -14.25 -8.18
CA GLU A 245 8.47 -15.39 -7.46
C GLU A 245 8.77 -15.32 -5.96
N LEU A 246 9.97 -14.85 -5.59
CA LEU A 246 10.35 -14.63 -4.19
C LEU A 246 9.48 -13.56 -3.53
N GLN A 247 9.32 -12.42 -4.19
CA GLN A 247 8.59 -11.27 -3.66
C GLN A 247 7.09 -11.50 -3.58
N HIS A 248 6.51 -12.26 -4.51
CA HIS A 248 5.08 -12.47 -4.62
C HIS A 248 4.63 -13.87 -4.19
N HIS A 249 5.50 -14.61 -3.50
CA HIS A 249 5.21 -15.98 -3.09
C HIS A 249 3.96 -16.06 -2.20
N PRO A 250 3.05 -17.03 -2.43
CA PRO A 250 1.80 -17.19 -1.66
C PRO A 250 1.98 -17.30 -0.14
N LEU A 251 3.12 -17.76 0.34
CA LEU A 251 3.43 -17.83 1.77
C LEU A 251 3.49 -16.46 2.45
N HIS A 252 3.71 -15.38 1.73
CA HIS A 252 3.57 -14.04 2.29
C HIS A 252 2.12 -13.77 2.71
N ALA A 253 1.15 -14.08 1.85
CA ALA A 253 -0.27 -13.94 2.19
C ALA A 253 -0.68 -14.89 3.31
N LYS A 254 -0.13 -16.11 3.34
CA LYS A 254 -0.32 -17.04 4.47
C LYS A 254 0.18 -16.46 5.79
N ALA A 255 1.37 -15.87 5.82
CA ALA A 255 1.93 -15.25 7.03
C ALA A 255 1.05 -14.12 7.56
N LEU A 256 0.47 -13.31 6.67
CA LEU A 256 -0.51 -12.27 7.04
C LEU A 256 -1.77 -12.89 7.64
N LYS A 257 -2.32 -13.95 7.03
CA LYS A 257 -3.49 -14.68 7.53
C LYS A 257 -3.24 -15.26 8.90
N ASP A 258 -2.13 -15.99 9.07
CA ASP A 258 -1.79 -16.64 10.33
C ASP A 258 -1.65 -15.60 11.45
N ARG A 259 -0.98 -14.49 11.19
CA ARG A 259 -0.84 -13.40 12.16
C ARG A 259 -2.18 -12.75 12.49
N ALA A 260 -3.05 -12.53 11.51
CA ALA A 260 -4.39 -12.00 11.76
C ALA A 260 -5.21 -12.90 12.70
N VAL A 261 -5.16 -14.22 12.49
CA VAL A 261 -5.80 -15.20 13.39
C VAL A 261 -5.19 -15.13 14.79
N GLU A 262 -3.86 -15.07 14.90
CA GLU A 262 -3.16 -15.00 16.19
C GLU A 262 -3.58 -13.78 17.02
N VAL A 263 -3.73 -12.61 16.38
CA VAL A 263 -4.07 -11.35 17.09
C VAL A 263 -5.58 -11.08 17.15
N GLY A 264 -6.41 -11.89 16.49
CA GLY A 264 -7.87 -11.67 16.42
C GLY A 264 -8.28 -10.53 15.50
N LEU A 265 -7.48 -10.22 14.45
CA LEU A 265 -7.80 -9.21 13.46
C LEU A 265 -8.64 -9.80 12.33
N GLU A 266 -9.65 -9.06 11.88
CA GLU A 266 -10.47 -9.46 10.73
C GLU A 266 -9.66 -9.37 9.42
N ALA A 267 -9.67 -10.48 8.65
CA ALA A 267 -9.00 -10.56 7.37
C ALA A 267 -9.79 -11.43 6.38
N VAL A 268 -9.96 -10.95 5.16
CA VAL A 268 -10.48 -11.72 4.02
C VAL A 268 -9.30 -12.12 3.14
N VAL A 269 -9.02 -13.41 3.01
CA VAL A 269 -7.78 -13.90 2.37
C VAL A 269 -8.07 -14.99 1.36
N TYR A 270 -7.71 -14.74 0.10
CA TYR A 270 -7.78 -15.67 -1.01
C TYR A 270 -6.39 -16.02 -1.52
N VAL A 271 -5.99 -17.28 -1.41
CA VAL A 271 -4.72 -17.82 -1.90
C VAL A 271 -4.97 -19.22 -2.49
N PRO A 272 -5.49 -19.30 -3.72
CA PRO A 272 -5.87 -20.57 -4.35
C PRO A 272 -4.77 -21.62 -4.34
N ALA A 273 -3.52 -21.21 -4.60
CA ALA A 273 -2.35 -22.12 -4.60
C ALA A 273 -2.09 -22.82 -3.24
N LEU A 274 -2.65 -22.29 -2.14
CA LEU A 274 -2.58 -22.89 -0.80
C LEU A 274 -3.92 -23.41 -0.30
N GLY A 275 -4.95 -23.40 -1.15
CA GLY A 275 -6.31 -23.82 -0.80
C GLY A 275 -7.02 -22.88 0.17
N PHE A 276 -6.59 -21.61 0.26
CA PHE A 276 -7.28 -20.61 1.07
C PHE A 276 -8.31 -19.88 0.23
N GLU A 277 -9.57 -20.15 0.53
CA GLU A 277 -10.73 -19.42 0.02
C GLU A 277 -11.51 -18.88 1.20
N ASP A 278 -11.74 -17.58 1.23
CA ASP A 278 -12.53 -16.99 2.30
C ASP A 278 -14.02 -17.35 2.13
N MET A 279 -14.63 -17.82 3.20
CA MET A 279 -16.01 -18.30 3.19
C MET A 279 -17.04 -17.17 3.03
N SER A 280 -16.66 -15.91 3.17
CA SER A 280 -17.56 -14.77 2.97
C SER A 280 -17.94 -14.55 1.50
N GLY A 281 -17.10 -15.03 0.57
CA GLY A 281 -17.26 -14.80 -0.88
C GLY A 281 -17.13 -13.34 -1.28
N LYS A 282 -16.64 -12.46 -0.42
CA LYS A 282 -16.47 -11.02 -0.71
C LYS A 282 -15.31 -10.80 -1.65
N ASP A 283 -15.51 -10.04 -2.71
CA ASP A 283 -14.41 -9.41 -3.45
C ASP A 283 -13.90 -8.15 -2.74
N LEU A 284 -12.87 -7.50 -3.30
CA LEU A 284 -12.31 -6.27 -2.74
C LEU A 284 -13.38 -5.19 -2.55
N VAL A 285 -14.21 -4.96 -3.56
CA VAL A 285 -15.22 -3.88 -3.53
C VAL A 285 -16.23 -4.13 -2.44
N ALA A 286 -16.81 -5.34 -2.36
CA ALA A 286 -17.77 -5.71 -1.32
C ALA A 286 -17.16 -5.57 0.09
N PHE A 287 -15.90 -5.97 0.26
CA PHE A 287 -15.17 -5.80 1.51
C PHE A 287 -15.00 -4.31 1.87
N LEU A 288 -14.52 -3.48 0.93
CA LEU A 288 -14.30 -2.05 1.16
C LEU A 288 -15.59 -1.30 1.46
N LEU A 289 -16.68 -1.58 0.72
CA LEU A 289 -17.98 -0.95 0.97
C LEU A 289 -18.49 -1.23 2.38
N GLU A 290 -18.37 -2.48 2.85
CA GLU A 290 -18.73 -2.82 4.23
C GLU A 290 -17.88 -2.05 5.25
N LYS A 291 -16.56 -1.97 5.06
CA LYS A 291 -15.66 -1.29 6.02
C LYS A 291 -15.76 0.24 5.98
N LEU A 292 -16.22 0.79 4.88
CA LEU A 292 -16.52 2.21 4.73
C LEU A 292 -17.96 2.57 5.13
N ALA A 293 -18.75 1.60 5.58
CA ALA A 293 -20.16 1.77 5.99
C ALA A 293 -21.02 2.44 4.89
N VAL A 294 -20.98 1.86 3.68
CA VAL A 294 -21.74 2.30 2.50
C VAL A 294 -22.87 1.32 2.19
#